data_4604834075f3f2144ee63f8251766a97
#
_entry.id   4604834075f3f2144ee63f8251766a97
#
_cell.length_a   1.000
_cell.length_b   1.000
_cell.length_c   1.000
_cell.angle_alpha   90.00
_cell.angle_beta   90.00
_cell.angle_gamma   90.00
#
_symmetry.space_group_name_H-M   'P 1'
#
loop_
_entity.id
_entity.type
_entity.pdbx_description
1 polymer ?
#
loop_
_entity_poly.entity_id
_entity_poly.type
_entity_poly.pdbx_seq_one_letter_code
_entity_poly.pdbx_strand_id
1 'polypeptide(L)'
;MMFQAMSNRRSAVSLLASMGLLSGCGGSEIRSKAASNAPTVAVQVAMVSSQDWPDQYEATGTVRARTTAVVSSKVMAYVQHVAVQVGEHVREGQLLVTLESQDLDANVRRAEAAEAEVRSAIPEADNGITGAKANLDLAQSTFRRMEELAAKKSISNQEFDEASARLKSAQAAYDMARAKRTQLDSRLAQVQQEIRGATIVRDYTRIAAPFAGVVTAKSVEPGNLAVPGAPLLTIEGEGAYRLEASVDESRMPSVKEGQAVEVALQALDRHLNARVTEIVPAVDAASRAYTVKIELPPLPNLRSGMFGRAWFPLGSRKVLAVPASAVVEHGQLQSVFVVEGGVASTRLVTTGKRSQNLVEALSGLSAGEKVAAPAPPGLADGARVEARQ
;
A
#
# COMPACT_ATOMS: atom_id res chain seq x y z
N MET A 1 31.33 23.44 -35.72
CA MET A 1 31.44 22.86 -37.07
C MET A 1 30.04 22.63 -37.54
N MET A 2 29.62 23.48 -38.34
CA MET A 2 29.35 23.48 -39.80
C MET A 2 27.97 22.95 -40.09
N PHE A 3 27.14 23.83 -40.53
CA PHE A 3 26.72 24.32 -41.84
C PHE A 3 25.36 23.71 -42.20
N GLN A 4 24.34 24.40 -42.53
CA GLN A 4 23.89 25.41 -43.48
C GLN A 4 22.52 24.94 -43.94
N ALA A 5 21.44 25.64 -43.84
CA ALA A 5 20.96 26.88 -44.49
C ALA A 5 20.28 26.66 -45.86
N MET A 6 19.23 27.43 -46.03
CA MET A 6 18.63 27.90 -47.30
C MET A 6 17.61 26.97 -47.98
N SER A 7 16.45 27.37 -48.55
CA SER A 7 16.20 28.64 -49.24
C SER A 7 14.72 28.77 -49.59
N ASN A 8 14.25 29.96 -49.44
CA ASN A 8 13.18 30.65 -50.14
C ASN A 8 12.85 30.24 -51.59
N ARG A 9 11.60 30.29 -51.99
CA ARG A 9 11.23 31.04 -53.19
C ARG A 9 9.74 31.42 -53.21
N ARG A 10 9.55 32.73 -53.29
CA ARG A 10 8.34 33.43 -53.71
C ARG A 10 8.21 33.33 -55.24
N SER A 11 6.99 33.31 -55.76
CA SER A 11 6.69 33.97 -57.06
C SER A 11 5.20 34.24 -57.11
N ALA A 12 4.96 35.45 -57.37
CA ALA A 12 3.74 36.22 -57.66
C ALA A 12 3.44 36.25 -59.12
N VAL A 13 2.35 36.99 -59.47
CA VAL A 13 1.95 37.59 -60.82
C VAL A 13 1.05 36.65 -61.62
N SER A 14 -0.13 37.02 -62.20
CA SER A 14 -0.79 38.26 -62.62
C SER A 14 -2.24 37.93 -62.92
N LEU A 15 -3.17 38.71 -62.58
CA LEU A 15 -3.93 39.75 -63.28
C LEU A 15 -4.23 39.51 -64.77
N LEU A 16 -5.53 39.33 -65.08
CA LEU A 16 -6.13 39.94 -66.29
C LEU A 16 -7.66 40.00 -66.20
N ALA A 17 -8.16 41.19 -66.33
CA ALA A 17 -9.55 41.59 -66.43
C ALA A 17 -10.06 41.37 -67.85
N SER A 18 -11.33 41.05 -68.04
CA SER A 18 -12.08 41.47 -69.18
C SER A 18 -13.58 41.53 -68.85
N MET A 19 -14.08 42.66 -69.17
CA MET A 19 -15.37 43.30 -69.07
C MET A 19 -16.24 42.83 -70.25
N GLY A 20 -17.53 42.55 -70.00
CA GLY A 20 -18.50 42.24 -71.04
C GLY A 20 -19.92 42.41 -70.52
N LEU A 21 -20.53 43.58 -70.85
CA LEU A 21 -21.93 43.93 -70.68
C LEU A 21 -22.84 43.13 -71.62
N LEU A 22 -24.06 42.81 -71.18
CA LEU A 22 -25.35 43.24 -71.77
C LEU A 22 -26.56 42.42 -71.30
N SER A 23 -27.46 43.06 -70.59
CA SER A 23 -28.91 43.20 -70.79
C SER A 23 -29.75 41.96 -71.11
N GLY A 24 -30.78 41.74 -70.34
CA GLY A 24 -31.94 40.91 -70.68
C GLY A 24 -32.94 40.79 -69.53
N CYS A 25 -33.97 41.64 -69.58
CA CYS A 25 -35.20 41.63 -68.78
C CYS A 25 -35.95 40.29 -68.88
N GLY A 26 -36.56 39.86 -67.83
CA GLY A 26 -37.60 38.82 -67.88
C GLY A 26 -38.04 38.41 -66.47
N GLY A 27 -38.98 39.16 -65.91
CA GLY A 27 -39.63 38.77 -64.66
C GLY A 27 -40.52 37.56 -64.87
N SER A 28 -40.42 36.63 -63.91
CA SER A 28 -41.50 35.73 -63.52
C SER A 28 -41.38 35.37 -62.09
N GLU A 29 -42.20 35.98 -61.26
CA GLU A 29 -42.50 35.53 -59.93
C GLU A 29 -43.02 34.10 -60.01
N ILE A 30 -42.19 33.13 -59.67
CA ILE A 30 -42.69 31.80 -59.37
C ILE A 30 -43.06 31.82 -57.91
N ARG A 31 -44.31 32.18 -57.62
CA ARG A 31 -44.97 31.80 -56.36
C ARG A 31 -44.99 30.28 -56.25
N SER A 32 -44.02 29.70 -55.60
CA SER A 32 -44.12 28.32 -55.21
C SER A 32 -45.09 28.18 -54.01
N LYS A 33 -46.34 27.99 -54.34
CA LYS A 33 -47.40 27.57 -53.48
C LYS A 33 -47.42 26.04 -53.52
N ALA A 34 -46.37 25.42 -52.93
CA ALA A 34 -46.43 24.01 -52.65
C ALA A 34 -46.99 23.82 -51.22
N ALA A 35 -48.32 23.88 -51.10
CA ALA A 35 -49.00 23.27 -50.01
C ALA A 35 -48.93 21.74 -50.25
N SER A 36 -47.85 21.13 -49.77
CA SER A 36 -47.72 19.69 -49.72
C SER A 36 -48.78 19.13 -48.79
N ASN A 37 -49.80 18.45 -49.37
CA ASN A 37 -50.64 17.51 -48.65
C ASN A 37 -49.87 16.26 -48.31
N ALA A 38 -48.73 16.41 -47.58
CA ALA A 38 -48.03 15.27 -47.02
C ALA A 38 -48.90 14.67 -45.90
N PRO A 39 -49.11 13.36 -45.86
CA PRO A 39 -49.87 12.75 -44.82
C PRO A 39 -49.29 13.10 -43.44
N THR A 40 -50.13 13.57 -42.52
CA THR A 40 -49.74 13.87 -41.16
C THR A 40 -49.40 12.55 -40.46
N VAL A 41 -48.18 12.45 -39.97
CA VAL A 41 -47.73 11.26 -39.25
C VAL A 41 -48.01 11.44 -37.75
N ALA A 42 -48.76 10.52 -37.16
CA ALA A 42 -48.95 10.52 -35.70
C ALA A 42 -47.67 10.11 -34.98
N VAL A 43 -47.16 10.97 -34.12
CA VAL A 43 -45.94 10.71 -33.35
C VAL A 43 -46.18 10.90 -31.86
N GLN A 44 -45.66 10.02 -31.06
CA GLN A 44 -45.54 10.27 -29.62
C GLN A 44 -44.42 11.27 -29.39
N VAL A 45 -44.63 12.21 -28.47
CA VAL A 45 -43.63 13.22 -28.16
C VAL A 45 -43.17 13.08 -26.70
N ALA A 46 -41.88 13.14 -26.51
CA ALA A 46 -41.27 13.25 -25.20
C ALA A 46 -40.61 14.62 -25.04
N MET A 47 -40.71 15.20 -23.86
CA MET A 47 -40.08 16.47 -23.54
C MET A 47 -38.64 16.23 -23.09
N VAL A 48 -37.72 17.01 -23.67
CA VAL A 48 -36.33 17.07 -23.24
C VAL A 48 -36.32 17.68 -21.82
N SER A 49 -35.98 16.88 -20.83
CA SER A 49 -35.98 17.32 -19.43
C SER A 49 -34.57 17.37 -18.86
N SER A 50 -34.35 18.36 -17.98
CA SER A 50 -33.14 18.38 -17.16
C SER A 50 -33.33 17.45 -15.99
N GLN A 51 -32.44 16.47 -15.87
CA GLN A 51 -32.48 15.48 -14.79
C GLN A 51 -31.15 15.48 -14.03
N ASP A 52 -31.21 15.19 -12.73
CA ASP A 52 -30.03 15.03 -11.90
C ASP A 52 -29.54 13.57 -12.02
N TRP A 53 -28.42 13.39 -12.69
CA TRP A 53 -27.80 12.08 -12.81
C TRP A 53 -26.62 11.95 -11.85
N PRO A 54 -26.43 10.75 -11.26
CA PRO A 54 -25.26 10.52 -10.43
C PRO A 54 -23.98 10.72 -11.24
N ASP A 55 -23.12 11.57 -10.73
CA ASP A 55 -21.77 11.74 -11.29
C ASP A 55 -20.80 10.88 -10.52
N GLN A 56 -20.01 10.12 -11.25
CA GLN A 56 -19.06 9.15 -10.68
C GLN A 56 -17.74 9.25 -11.44
N TYR A 57 -16.66 9.23 -10.67
CA TYR A 57 -15.31 9.11 -11.21
C TYR A 57 -14.84 7.66 -11.08
N GLU A 58 -14.41 7.07 -12.19
CA GLU A 58 -13.86 5.73 -12.23
C GLU A 58 -12.34 5.81 -12.07
N ALA A 59 -11.81 5.10 -11.07
CA ALA A 59 -10.39 4.90 -10.86
C ALA A 59 -10.04 3.43 -10.98
N THR A 60 -8.92 3.15 -11.60
CA THR A 60 -8.37 1.79 -11.71
C THR A 60 -7.40 1.54 -10.57
N GLY A 61 -7.26 0.28 -10.19
CA GLY A 61 -6.37 -0.10 -9.12
C GLY A 61 -5.98 -1.58 -9.14
N THR A 62 -5.10 -1.92 -8.22
CA THR A 62 -4.62 -3.29 -8.04
C THR A 62 -4.90 -3.76 -6.62
N VAL A 63 -5.38 -4.98 -6.49
CA VAL A 63 -5.57 -5.62 -5.20
C VAL A 63 -4.21 -5.91 -4.57
N ARG A 64 -4.06 -5.59 -3.30
CA ARG A 64 -2.88 -5.88 -2.50
C ARG A 64 -3.29 -6.51 -1.17
N ALA A 65 -2.49 -7.42 -0.67
CA ALA A 65 -2.64 -7.87 0.70
C ALA A 65 -2.40 -6.70 1.66
N ARG A 66 -3.17 -6.62 2.74
CA ARG A 66 -3.02 -5.57 3.76
C ARG A 66 -1.66 -5.65 4.46
N THR A 67 -1.19 -6.88 4.68
CA THR A 67 0.07 -7.17 5.35
C THR A 67 0.97 -7.97 4.42
N THR A 68 2.16 -7.47 4.17
CA THR A 68 3.19 -8.17 3.39
C THR A 68 4.49 -8.09 4.14
N ALA A 69 5.19 -9.20 4.28
CA ALA A 69 6.53 -9.26 4.85
C ALA A 69 7.53 -9.77 3.82
N VAL A 70 8.59 -9.01 3.63
CA VAL A 70 9.79 -9.48 2.95
C VAL A 70 10.72 -10.07 4.00
N VAL A 71 10.81 -11.38 4.04
CA VAL A 71 11.63 -12.12 4.98
C VAL A 71 13.06 -12.14 4.47
N SER A 72 13.99 -11.62 5.27
CA SER A 72 15.41 -11.52 4.94
C SER A 72 16.29 -12.13 6.02
N SER A 73 17.54 -12.47 5.69
CA SER A 73 18.53 -12.88 6.67
C SER A 73 19.02 -11.70 7.50
N LYS A 74 19.41 -11.97 8.76
CA LYS A 74 20.13 -11.04 9.64
C LYS A 74 21.63 -11.37 9.73
N VAL A 75 22.02 -12.54 9.25
CA VAL A 75 23.41 -13.04 9.28
C VAL A 75 23.84 -13.50 7.89
N MET A 76 25.13 -13.48 7.63
CA MET A 76 25.70 -14.05 6.43
C MET A 76 25.98 -15.52 6.66
N ALA A 77 25.31 -16.40 5.91
CA ALA A 77 25.52 -17.86 5.97
C ALA A 77 24.92 -18.53 4.73
N TYR A 78 25.36 -19.74 4.41
CA TYR A 78 24.77 -20.52 3.33
C TYR A 78 23.41 -21.07 3.73
N VAL A 79 22.47 -21.10 2.78
CA VAL A 79 21.18 -21.72 2.96
C VAL A 79 21.31 -23.22 2.97
N GLN A 80 21.02 -23.86 4.07
CA GLN A 80 21.04 -25.30 4.23
C GLN A 80 19.75 -25.95 3.71
N HIS A 81 18.60 -25.36 4.08
CA HIS A 81 17.30 -25.90 3.71
C HIS A 81 16.25 -24.81 3.60
N VAL A 82 15.36 -24.94 2.60
CA VAL A 82 14.16 -24.13 2.45
C VAL A 82 12.96 -25.05 2.63
N ALA A 83 12.21 -24.83 3.71
CA ALA A 83 11.13 -25.73 4.15
C ALA A 83 9.77 -25.45 3.48
N VAL A 84 9.68 -24.43 2.61
CA VAL A 84 8.41 -23.97 2.02
C VAL A 84 8.54 -23.72 0.52
N GLN A 85 7.40 -23.74 -0.17
CA GLN A 85 7.29 -23.45 -1.59
C GLN A 85 6.37 -22.25 -1.86
N VAL A 86 6.48 -21.65 -3.05
CA VAL A 86 5.57 -20.59 -3.48
C VAL A 86 4.14 -21.14 -3.59
N GLY A 87 3.19 -20.41 -3.03
CA GLY A 87 1.79 -20.82 -2.92
C GLY A 87 1.44 -21.60 -1.65
N GLU A 88 2.41 -21.95 -0.83
CA GLU A 88 2.19 -22.68 0.41
C GLU A 88 1.71 -21.75 1.53
N HIS A 89 0.77 -22.27 2.35
CA HIS A 89 0.25 -21.59 3.53
C HIS A 89 1.17 -21.86 4.73
N VAL A 90 1.57 -20.79 5.39
CA VAL A 90 2.44 -20.85 6.57
C VAL A 90 1.75 -20.28 7.80
N ARG A 91 2.08 -20.81 8.98
CA ARG A 91 1.62 -20.30 10.27
C ARG A 91 2.66 -19.38 10.87
N GLU A 92 2.22 -18.48 11.74
CA GLU A 92 3.15 -17.68 12.55
C GLU A 92 4.12 -18.57 13.33
N GLY A 93 5.41 -18.22 13.29
CA GLY A 93 6.48 -18.99 13.92
C GLY A 93 6.91 -20.25 13.16
N GLN A 94 6.26 -20.62 12.06
CA GLN A 94 6.66 -21.76 11.24
C GLN A 94 8.06 -21.53 10.64
N LEU A 95 8.93 -22.53 10.74
CA LEU A 95 10.27 -22.49 10.16
C LEU A 95 10.19 -22.46 8.63
N LEU A 96 10.83 -21.48 8.02
CA LEU A 96 10.83 -21.25 6.59
C LEU A 96 12.16 -21.62 5.93
N VAL A 97 13.25 -21.12 6.53
CA VAL A 97 14.61 -21.29 6.00
C VAL A 97 15.54 -21.60 7.16
N THR A 98 16.42 -22.55 6.95
CA THR A 98 17.53 -22.86 7.85
C THR A 98 18.84 -22.50 7.15
N LEU A 99 19.66 -21.69 7.81
CA LEU A 99 21.00 -21.36 7.38
C LEU A 99 22.01 -22.24 8.07
N GLU A 100 23.20 -22.38 7.50
CA GLU A 100 24.32 -23.07 8.13
C GLU A 100 24.75 -22.35 9.40
N SER A 101 24.85 -23.09 10.51
CA SER A 101 25.10 -22.53 11.84
C SER A 101 26.42 -22.97 12.48
N GLN A 102 27.26 -23.76 11.78
CA GLN A 102 28.44 -24.41 12.35
C GLN A 102 29.39 -23.44 13.06
N ASP A 103 29.71 -22.31 12.43
CA ASP A 103 30.59 -21.29 13.02
C ASP A 103 29.95 -20.58 14.21
N LEU A 104 28.63 -20.33 14.12
CA LEU A 104 27.87 -19.69 15.18
C LEU A 104 27.70 -20.63 16.39
N ASP A 105 27.46 -21.93 16.16
CA ASP A 105 27.43 -22.93 17.20
C ASP A 105 28.81 -23.09 17.87
N ALA A 106 29.90 -22.99 17.13
CA ALA A 106 31.25 -22.98 17.69
C ALA A 106 31.48 -21.74 18.58
N ASN A 107 30.92 -20.57 18.23
CA ASN A 107 30.99 -19.38 19.05
C ASN A 107 30.20 -19.54 20.38
N VAL A 108 29.00 -20.14 20.34
CA VAL A 108 28.22 -20.47 21.54
C VAL A 108 29.02 -21.40 22.42
N ARG A 109 29.52 -22.50 21.89
CA ARG A 109 30.35 -23.46 22.67
C ARG A 109 31.60 -22.80 23.30
N ARG A 110 32.23 -21.85 22.61
CA ARG A 110 33.38 -21.11 23.16
C ARG A 110 32.98 -20.25 24.34
N ALA A 111 31.85 -19.57 24.25
CA ALA A 111 31.33 -18.78 25.38
C ALA A 111 30.88 -19.66 26.57
N GLU A 112 30.29 -20.83 26.32
CA GLU A 112 29.93 -21.81 27.33
C GLU A 112 31.18 -22.38 28.03
N ALA A 113 32.26 -22.63 27.30
CA ALA A 113 33.54 -23.07 27.88
C ALA A 113 34.14 -21.98 28.81
N ALA A 114 34.05 -20.70 28.39
CA ALA A 114 34.48 -19.59 29.26
C ALA A 114 33.63 -19.45 30.53
N GLU A 115 32.33 -19.75 30.49
CA GLU A 115 31.49 -19.81 31.67
C GLU A 115 31.95 -20.96 32.62
N ALA A 116 32.20 -22.14 32.06
CA ALA A 116 32.64 -23.28 32.83
C ALA A 116 33.98 -23.02 33.54
N GLU A 117 34.92 -22.32 32.89
CA GLU A 117 36.18 -21.87 33.48
C GLU A 117 35.93 -20.99 34.73
N VAL A 118 35.12 -19.94 34.56
CA VAL A 118 34.80 -19.01 35.69
C VAL A 118 34.09 -19.78 36.81
N ARG A 119 33.15 -20.65 36.50
CA ARG A 119 32.43 -21.46 37.50
C ARG A 119 33.37 -22.38 38.28
N SER A 120 34.40 -22.92 37.64
CA SER A 120 35.37 -23.80 38.32
C SER A 120 36.24 -23.04 39.31
N ALA A 121 36.47 -21.74 39.15
CA ALA A 121 37.23 -20.88 40.05
C ALA A 121 36.43 -20.43 41.30
N ILE A 122 35.11 -20.51 41.27
CA ILE A 122 34.24 -20.07 42.37
C ILE A 122 34.48 -20.86 43.67
N PRO A 123 34.53 -22.22 43.68
CA PRO A 123 34.79 -22.99 44.87
C PRO A 123 36.14 -22.67 45.53
N GLU A 124 37.17 -22.38 44.74
CA GLU A 124 38.46 -21.95 45.23
C GLU A 124 38.36 -20.64 46.02
N ALA A 125 37.67 -19.65 45.46
CA ALA A 125 37.44 -18.37 46.12
C ALA A 125 36.59 -18.52 47.39
N ASP A 126 35.58 -19.40 47.41
CA ASP A 126 34.75 -19.71 48.57
C ASP A 126 35.56 -20.37 49.68
N ASN A 127 36.46 -21.30 49.32
CA ASN A 127 37.41 -21.87 50.25
C ASN A 127 38.40 -20.84 50.82
N GLY A 128 38.84 -19.91 49.97
CA GLY A 128 39.66 -18.78 50.38
C GLY A 128 38.97 -17.88 51.41
N ILE A 129 37.69 -17.59 51.19
CA ILE A 129 36.86 -16.85 52.15
C ILE A 129 36.75 -17.59 53.45
N THR A 130 36.50 -18.88 53.40
CA THR A 130 36.37 -19.74 54.61
C THR A 130 37.67 -19.75 55.44
N GLY A 131 38.82 -19.90 54.78
CA GLY A 131 40.13 -19.84 55.43
C GLY A 131 40.45 -18.47 56.06
N ALA A 132 40.21 -17.39 55.29
CA ALA A 132 40.42 -16.02 55.77
C ALA A 132 39.48 -15.69 56.94
N LYS A 133 38.23 -16.18 56.91
CA LYS A 133 37.26 -15.99 57.98
C LYS A 133 37.70 -16.67 59.26
N ALA A 134 38.19 -17.92 59.18
CA ALA A 134 38.70 -18.63 60.33
C ALA A 134 39.89 -17.90 60.99
N ASN A 135 40.81 -17.35 60.17
CA ASN A 135 41.93 -16.54 60.67
C ASN A 135 41.46 -15.24 61.31
N LEU A 136 40.47 -14.60 60.79
CA LEU A 136 39.87 -13.38 61.35
C LEU A 136 39.21 -13.66 62.68
N ASP A 137 38.45 -14.77 62.82
CA ASP A 137 37.78 -15.13 64.02
C ASP A 137 38.78 -15.47 65.14
N LEU A 138 39.90 -16.14 64.81
CA LEU A 138 41.03 -16.38 65.75
C LEU A 138 41.68 -15.03 66.20
N ALA A 139 41.94 -14.10 65.21
CA ALA A 139 42.54 -12.83 65.54
C ALA A 139 41.63 -11.96 66.42
N GLN A 140 40.31 -11.99 66.14
CA GLN A 140 39.30 -11.27 66.94
C GLN A 140 39.23 -11.81 68.37
N SER A 141 39.21 -13.13 68.56
CA SER A 141 39.17 -13.75 69.85
C SER A 141 40.45 -13.45 70.64
N THR A 142 41.60 -13.48 69.98
CA THR A 142 42.89 -13.13 70.57
C THR A 142 42.97 -11.67 71.03
N PHE A 143 42.55 -10.73 70.08
CA PHE A 143 42.51 -9.31 70.39
C PHE A 143 41.59 -9.00 71.57
N ARG A 144 40.38 -9.60 71.66
CA ARG A 144 39.44 -9.40 72.76
C ARG A 144 40.09 -9.83 74.09
N ARG A 145 40.79 -10.96 74.11
CA ARG A 145 41.51 -11.44 75.29
C ARG A 145 42.62 -10.50 75.72
N MET A 146 43.42 -9.97 74.77
CA MET A 146 44.47 -8.98 75.01
C MET A 146 43.92 -7.62 75.50
N GLU A 147 42.76 -7.19 74.95
CA GLU A 147 42.06 -6.01 75.43
C GLU A 147 41.63 -6.12 76.89
N GLU A 148 41.10 -7.29 77.32
CA GLU A 148 40.74 -7.57 78.72
C GLU A 148 41.96 -7.56 79.63
N LEU A 149 43.12 -8.14 79.21
CA LEU A 149 44.35 -8.14 79.95
C LEU A 149 45.00 -6.78 80.02
N ALA A 150 44.94 -5.99 78.95
CA ALA A 150 45.43 -4.59 78.93
C ALA A 150 44.63 -3.69 79.87
N ALA A 151 43.28 -3.84 79.92
CA ALA A 151 42.43 -3.14 80.88
C ALA A 151 42.82 -3.46 82.36
N LYS A 152 43.34 -4.66 82.62
CA LYS A 152 43.89 -5.10 83.96
C LYS A 152 45.36 -4.73 84.11
N LYS A 153 46.02 -4.03 83.17
CA LYS A 153 47.47 -3.74 83.20
C LYS A 153 48.35 -4.98 83.25
N SER A 154 47.93 -6.11 82.73
CA SER A 154 48.59 -7.42 82.80
C SER A 154 49.39 -7.77 81.53
N ILE A 155 49.47 -6.91 80.54
CA ILE A 155 50.30 -7.00 79.31
C ILE A 155 50.97 -5.68 78.95
N SER A 156 52.00 -5.75 78.13
CA SER A 156 52.68 -4.59 77.58
C SER A 156 51.87 -3.92 76.48
N ASN A 157 52.08 -2.62 76.23
CA ASN A 157 51.52 -1.89 75.11
C ASN A 157 51.92 -2.50 73.77
N GLN A 158 53.15 -3.04 73.67
CA GLN A 158 53.62 -3.71 72.44
C GLN A 158 52.79 -4.94 72.12
N GLU A 159 52.50 -5.81 73.09
CA GLU A 159 51.66 -7.01 72.87
C GLU A 159 50.25 -6.67 72.49
N PHE A 160 49.69 -5.59 73.02
CA PHE A 160 48.38 -5.06 72.59
C PHE A 160 48.40 -4.58 71.18
N ASP A 161 49.40 -3.74 70.79
CA ASP A 161 49.59 -3.20 69.47
C ASP A 161 49.79 -4.29 68.41
N GLU A 162 50.57 -5.36 68.76
CA GLU A 162 50.73 -6.51 67.91
C GLU A 162 49.42 -7.27 67.67
N ALA A 163 48.58 -7.48 68.70
CA ALA A 163 47.28 -8.10 68.56
C ALA A 163 46.32 -7.27 67.68
N SER A 164 46.35 -5.95 67.90
CA SER A 164 45.58 -5.02 67.06
C SER A 164 46.00 -5.03 65.58
N ALA A 165 47.33 -5.07 65.34
CA ALA A 165 47.86 -5.13 63.97
C ALA A 165 47.48 -6.47 63.28
N ARG A 166 47.55 -7.60 64.04
CA ARG A 166 47.12 -8.91 63.55
C ARG A 166 45.62 -8.94 63.17
N LEU A 167 44.78 -8.37 64.05
CA LEU A 167 43.34 -8.26 63.74
C LEU A 167 43.10 -7.45 62.47
N LYS A 168 43.72 -6.29 62.32
CA LYS A 168 43.59 -5.45 61.11
C LYS A 168 44.06 -6.20 59.86
N SER A 169 45.18 -6.93 59.96
CA SER A 169 45.71 -7.74 58.85
C SER A 169 44.76 -8.85 58.45
N ALA A 170 44.20 -9.62 59.44
CA ALA A 170 43.25 -10.69 59.19
C ALA A 170 41.93 -10.16 58.61
N GLN A 171 41.45 -9.00 59.05
CA GLN A 171 40.29 -8.34 58.48
C GLN A 171 40.53 -7.97 56.98
N ALA A 172 41.68 -7.35 56.69
CA ALA A 172 42.05 -7.02 55.34
C ALA A 172 42.15 -8.23 54.40
N ALA A 173 42.71 -9.34 54.92
CA ALA A 173 42.79 -10.62 54.20
C ALA A 173 41.39 -11.19 53.87
N TYR A 174 40.46 -11.15 54.84
CA TYR A 174 39.09 -11.57 54.65
C TYR A 174 38.36 -10.70 53.62
N ASP A 175 38.53 -9.36 53.70
CA ASP A 175 37.92 -8.45 52.75
C ASP A 175 38.47 -8.63 51.33
N MET A 176 39.77 -8.93 51.17
CA MET A 176 40.37 -9.29 49.89
C MET A 176 39.78 -10.59 49.33
N ALA A 177 39.60 -11.62 50.15
CA ALA A 177 39.01 -12.88 49.70
C ALA A 177 37.57 -12.67 49.24
N ARG A 178 36.76 -11.88 49.95
CA ARG A 178 35.41 -11.49 49.54
C ARG A 178 35.39 -10.70 48.22
N ALA A 179 36.29 -9.72 48.11
CA ALA A 179 36.40 -8.93 46.87
C ALA A 179 36.74 -9.79 45.65
N LYS A 180 37.62 -10.80 45.84
CA LYS A 180 37.94 -11.80 44.80
C LYS A 180 36.69 -12.58 44.37
N ARG A 181 35.87 -13.02 45.32
CA ARG A 181 34.61 -13.74 45.05
C ARG A 181 33.63 -12.84 44.27
N THR A 182 33.45 -11.58 44.70
CA THR A 182 32.62 -10.59 43.99
C THR A 182 33.12 -10.33 42.57
N GLN A 183 34.45 -10.30 42.38
CA GLN A 183 35.05 -10.17 41.04
C GLN A 183 34.65 -11.34 40.13
N LEU A 184 34.69 -12.60 40.65
CA LEU A 184 34.26 -13.78 39.89
C LEU A 184 32.77 -13.77 39.58
N ASP A 185 31.92 -13.31 40.50
CA ASP A 185 30.48 -13.15 40.24
C ASP A 185 30.22 -12.16 39.09
N SER A 186 30.94 -11.05 39.11
CA SER A 186 30.86 -10.05 38.04
C SER A 186 31.32 -10.61 36.68
N ARG A 187 32.40 -11.41 36.71
CA ARG A 187 32.94 -12.09 35.54
C ARG A 187 31.95 -13.13 34.99
N LEU A 188 31.33 -13.91 35.88
CA LEU A 188 30.30 -14.92 35.55
C LEU A 188 29.10 -14.23 34.84
N ALA A 189 28.62 -13.11 35.42
CA ALA A 189 27.53 -12.34 34.81
C ALA A 189 27.90 -11.84 33.41
N GLN A 190 29.13 -11.38 33.23
CA GLN A 190 29.62 -10.92 31.92
C GLN A 190 29.59 -12.07 30.89
N VAL A 191 30.19 -13.21 31.21
CA VAL A 191 30.26 -14.34 30.28
C VAL A 191 28.86 -14.87 29.93
N GLN A 192 27.93 -14.85 30.88
CA GLN A 192 26.53 -15.21 30.63
C GLN A 192 25.86 -14.27 29.64
N GLN A 193 26.20 -12.99 29.63
CA GLN A 193 25.73 -12.07 28.57
C GLN A 193 26.38 -12.40 27.21
N GLU A 194 27.65 -12.80 27.19
CA GLU A 194 28.33 -13.25 25.98
C GLU A 194 27.65 -14.49 25.37
N ILE A 195 27.27 -15.47 26.19
CA ILE A 195 26.51 -16.67 25.77
C ILE A 195 25.16 -16.24 25.15
N ARG A 196 24.42 -15.36 25.86
CA ARG A 196 23.13 -14.88 25.36
C ARG A 196 23.28 -14.20 24.00
N GLY A 197 24.27 -13.33 23.84
CA GLY A 197 24.58 -12.66 22.58
C GLY A 197 24.90 -13.66 21.46
N ALA A 198 25.77 -14.62 21.70
CA ALA A 198 26.12 -15.67 20.75
C ALA A 198 24.91 -16.53 20.35
N THR A 199 24.06 -16.88 21.33
CA THR A 199 22.82 -17.65 21.10
C THR A 199 21.85 -16.89 20.22
N ILE A 200 21.62 -15.60 20.48
CA ILE A 200 20.73 -14.75 19.65
C ILE A 200 21.21 -14.71 18.21
N VAL A 201 22.52 -14.55 17.99
CA VAL A 201 23.10 -14.54 16.64
C VAL A 201 22.92 -15.88 15.96
N ARG A 202 23.14 -16.97 16.67
CA ARG A 202 22.90 -18.33 16.13
C ARG A 202 21.42 -18.53 15.77
N ASP A 203 20.49 -18.06 16.60
CA ASP A 203 19.06 -18.22 16.36
C ASP A 203 18.59 -17.48 15.12
N TYR A 204 19.32 -16.47 14.65
CA TYR A 204 19.06 -15.82 13.34
C TYR A 204 19.28 -16.74 12.14
N THR A 205 19.91 -17.90 12.32
CA THR A 205 20.01 -18.94 11.27
C THR A 205 18.70 -19.68 11.03
N ARG A 206 17.75 -19.59 11.95
CA ARG A 206 16.43 -20.21 11.86
C ARG A 206 15.38 -19.15 11.55
N ILE A 207 15.07 -19.01 10.29
CA ILE A 207 14.17 -17.95 9.81
C ILE A 207 12.75 -18.48 9.80
N ALA A 208 11.88 -17.85 10.60
CA ALA A 208 10.49 -18.23 10.78
C ALA A 208 9.53 -17.16 10.22
N ALA A 209 8.29 -17.57 9.95
CA ALA A 209 7.23 -16.69 9.48
C ALA A 209 6.81 -15.70 10.58
N PRO A 210 6.73 -14.39 10.27
CA PRO A 210 6.35 -13.36 11.23
C PRO A 210 4.84 -13.35 11.54
N PHE A 211 4.01 -13.90 10.65
CA PHE A 211 2.57 -14.06 10.78
C PHE A 211 2.07 -15.19 9.85
N ALA A 212 0.83 -15.61 10.04
CA ALA A 212 0.20 -16.61 9.17
C ALA A 212 -0.17 -16.00 7.80
N GLY A 213 0.15 -16.70 6.72
CA GLY A 213 -0.09 -16.20 5.36
C GLY A 213 0.32 -17.18 4.28
N VAL A 214 0.45 -16.68 3.05
CA VAL A 214 0.87 -17.44 1.87
C VAL A 214 2.23 -16.94 1.39
N VAL A 215 3.11 -17.85 1.02
CA VAL A 215 4.40 -17.52 0.37
C VAL A 215 4.13 -17.11 -1.07
N THR A 216 4.37 -15.85 -1.41
CA THR A 216 4.12 -15.32 -2.76
C THR A 216 5.36 -15.25 -3.63
N ALA A 217 6.56 -15.18 -3.02
CA ALA A 217 7.81 -15.23 -3.75
C ALA A 217 8.90 -15.97 -2.97
N LYS A 218 9.76 -16.67 -3.69
CA LYS A 218 10.95 -17.35 -3.17
C LYS A 218 12.14 -16.92 -4.01
N SER A 219 13.09 -16.19 -3.39
CA SER A 219 14.29 -15.66 -4.05
C SER A 219 15.57 -16.41 -3.66
N VAL A 220 15.43 -17.54 -2.96
CA VAL A 220 16.56 -18.28 -2.41
C VAL A 220 16.38 -19.78 -2.59
N GLU A 221 17.49 -20.47 -2.85
CA GLU A 221 17.56 -21.94 -2.95
C GLU A 221 18.64 -22.50 -1.99
N PRO A 222 18.55 -23.77 -1.60
CA PRO A 222 19.62 -24.43 -0.86
C PRO A 222 20.97 -24.30 -1.58
N GLY A 223 22.02 -23.98 -0.83
CA GLY A 223 23.35 -23.68 -1.37
C GLY A 223 23.63 -22.22 -1.72
N ASN A 224 22.62 -21.36 -1.77
CA ASN A 224 22.81 -19.92 -1.96
C ASN A 224 23.38 -19.26 -0.70
N LEU A 225 24.20 -18.22 -0.89
CA LEU A 225 24.65 -17.38 0.21
C LEU A 225 23.56 -16.36 0.58
N ALA A 226 23.02 -16.47 1.78
CA ALA A 226 22.15 -15.45 2.36
C ALA A 226 23.02 -14.33 2.94
N VAL A 227 22.70 -13.08 2.56
CA VAL A 227 23.37 -11.89 3.09
C VAL A 227 22.37 -11.04 3.87
N PRO A 228 22.79 -10.29 4.90
CA PRO A 228 21.90 -9.44 5.67
C PRO A 228 21.14 -8.44 4.78
N GLY A 229 19.82 -8.39 4.95
CA GLY A 229 18.93 -7.49 4.21
C GLY A 229 18.49 -7.99 2.82
N ALA A 230 19.11 -9.02 2.25
CA ALA A 230 18.66 -9.59 0.98
C ALA A 230 17.33 -10.35 1.17
N PRO A 231 16.35 -10.16 0.28
CA PRO A 231 15.07 -10.85 0.35
C PRO A 231 15.28 -12.35 0.09
N LEU A 232 14.73 -13.19 0.98
CA LEU A 232 14.70 -14.63 0.83
C LEU A 232 13.33 -15.12 0.38
N LEU A 233 12.29 -14.67 1.07
CA LEU A 233 10.90 -15.03 0.83
C LEU A 233 10.01 -13.79 0.97
N THR A 234 8.88 -13.78 0.26
CA THR A 234 7.81 -12.82 0.51
C THR A 234 6.57 -13.57 0.99
N ILE A 235 5.98 -13.10 2.09
CA ILE A 235 4.77 -13.68 2.67
C ILE A 235 3.69 -12.61 2.68
N GLU A 236 2.51 -12.95 2.21
CA GLU A 236 1.32 -12.11 2.28
C GLU A 236 0.32 -12.70 3.28
N GLY A 237 -0.19 -11.82 4.16
CA GLY A 237 -1.22 -12.19 5.13
C GLY A 237 -2.54 -12.52 4.44
N GLU A 238 -3.21 -13.58 4.89
CA GLU A 238 -4.50 -14.00 4.36
C GLU A 238 -5.68 -13.21 4.90
N GLY A 239 -6.74 -13.14 4.09
CA GLY A 239 -8.06 -12.68 4.51
C GLY A 239 -8.28 -11.19 4.51
N ALA A 240 -7.24 -10.37 4.51
CA ALA A 240 -7.35 -8.91 4.48
C ALA A 240 -6.67 -8.34 3.23
N TYR A 241 -7.49 -7.93 2.28
CA TYR A 241 -7.03 -7.31 1.04
C TYR A 241 -7.59 -5.90 0.90
N ARG A 242 -6.91 -5.08 0.14
CA ARG A 242 -7.32 -3.74 -0.23
C ARG A 242 -7.11 -3.51 -1.72
N LEU A 243 -7.94 -2.68 -2.31
CA LEU A 243 -7.71 -2.14 -3.64
C LEU A 243 -6.91 -0.85 -3.49
N GLU A 244 -5.74 -0.78 -4.09
CA GLU A 244 -4.95 0.45 -4.22
C GLU A 244 -5.32 1.09 -5.54
N ALA A 245 -6.23 2.08 -5.48
CA ALA A 245 -6.75 2.77 -6.64
C ALA A 245 -5.96 4.05 -6.90
N SER A 246 -5.67 4.32 -8.18
CA SER A 246 -4.99 5.53 -8.65
C SER A 246 -6.02 6.60 -8.96
N VAL A 247 -6.04 7.67 -8.18
CA VAL A 247 -6.97 8.80 -8.33
C VAL A 247 -6.21 10.03 -8.79
N ASP A 248 -6.66 10.60 -9.90
CA ASP A 248 -6.08 11.81 -10.46
C ASP A 248 -6.10 12.99 -9.48
N GLU A 249 -5.04 13.79 -9.47
CA GLU A 249 -4.87 14.93 -8.57
C GLU A 249 -6.05 15.91 -8.66
N SER A 250 -6.60 16.13 -9.85
CA SER A 250 -7.75 17.02 -10.07
C SER A 250 -9.03 16.54 -9.39
N ARG A 251 -9.15 15.24 -9.09
CA ARG A 251 -10.32 14.61 -8.47
C ARG A 251 -10.19 14.42 -6.97
N MET A 252 -8.97 14.56 -6.43
CA MET A 252 -8.69 14.35 -5.02
C MET A 252 -9.57 15.17 -4.05
N PRO A 253 -9.92 16.45 -4.31
CA PRO A 253 -10.78 17.21 -3.39
C PRO A 253 -12.15 16.56 -3.14
N SER A 254 -12.59 15.68 -4.04
CA SER A 254 -13.90 15.00 -3.97
C SER A 254 -13.82 13.63 -3.30
N VAL A 255 -12.62 13.13 -3.00
CA VAL A 255 -12.41 11.83 -2.35
C VAL A 255 -12.09 12.04 -0.87
N LYS A 256 -12.78 11.28 0.00
CA LYS A 256 -12.64 11.40 1.45
C LYS A 256 -12.44 10.03 2.08
N GLU A 257 -11.69 9.99 3.17
CA GLU A 257 -11.64 8.81 4.03
C GLU A 257 -13.02 8.48 4.59
N GLY A 258 -13.33 7.19 4.69
CA GLY A 258 -14.64 6.70 5.09
C GLY A 258 -15.71 6.71 4.00
N GLN A 259 -15.43 7.30 2.83
CA GLN A 259 -16.37 7.35 1.71
C GLN A 259 -16.68 5.95 1.20
N ALA A 260 -17.98 5.68 0.99
CA ALA A 260 -18.44 4.46 0.35
C ALA A 260 -18.18 4.55 -1.16
N VAL A 261 -17.64 3.49 -1.72
CA VAL A 261 -17.32 3.36 -3.15
C VAL A 261 -17.78 2.00 -3.65
N GLU A 262 -18.23 1.95 -4.89
CA GLU A 262 -18.48 0.69 -5.57
C GLU A 262 -17.17 0.19 -6.18
N VAL A 263 -16.88 -1.10 -6.01
CA VAL A 263 -15.67 -1.73 -6.57
C VAL A 263 -16.10 -2.91 -7.42
N ALA A 264 -15.57 -2.99 -8.64
CA ALA A 264 -15.67 -4.18 -9.47
C ALA A 264 -14.32 -4.87 -9.58
N LEU A 265 -14.33 -6.17 -9.31
CA LEU A 265 -13.20 -7.07 -9.48
C LEU A 265 -13.47 -7.95 -10.69
N GLN A 266 -12.92 -7.58 -11.84
CA GLN A 266 -13.22 -8.27 -13.12
C GLN A 266 -12.87 -9.74 -13.10
N ALA A 267 -11.74 -10.12 -12.47
CA ALA A 267 -11.30 -11.52 -12.42
C ALA A 267 -12.25 -12.44 -11.64
N LEU A 268 -13.11 -11.88 -10.79
CA LEU A 268 -14.07 -12.62 -9.96
C LEU A 268 -15.52 -12.38 -10.41
N ASP A 269 -15.75 -11.53 -11.41
CA ASP A 269 -17.08 -11.07 -11.85
C ASP A 269 -17.94 -10.60 -10.66
N ARG A 270 -17.35 -9.76 -9.79
CA ARG A 270 -17.98 -9.28 -8.55
C ARG A 270 -18.01 -7.77 -8.48
N HIS A 271 -19.19 -7.26 -8.19
CA HIS A 271 -19.43 -5.87 -7.77
C HIS A 271 -19.70 -5.87 -6.28
N LEU A 272 -19.05 -4.97 -5.56
CA LEU A 272 -19.15 -4.89 -4.10
C LEU A 272 -19.05 -3.45 -3.63
N ASN A 273 -19.71 -3.17 -2.51
CA ASN A 273 -19.54 -1.90 -1.82
C ASN A 273 -18.37 -2.00 -0.85
N ALA A 274 -17.48 -1.04 -0.93
CA ALA A 274 -16.28 -0.96 -0.13
C ALA A 274 -16.12 0.45 0.47
N ARG A 275 -15.12 0.67 1.29
CA ARG A 275 -14.85 1.97 1.91
C ARG A 275 -13.41 2.39 1.70
N VAL A 276 -13.22 3.67 1.46
CA VAL A 276 -11.89 4.30 1.50
C VAL A 276 -11.40 4.28 2.95
N THR A 277 -10.25 3.65 3.19
CA THR A 277 -9.65 3.57 4.53
C THR A 277 -8.49 4.51 4.70
N GLU A 278 -7.79 4.83 3.61
CA GLU A 278 -6.58 5.64 3.69
C GLU A 278 -6.35 6.34 2.35
N ILE A 279 -5.90 7.57 2.41
CA ILE A 279 -5.43 8.33 1.25
C ILE A 279 -3.95 8.60 1.49
N VAL A 280 -3.09 8.07 0.61
CA VAL A 280 -1.64 8.31 0.73
C VAL A 280 -1.35 9.77 0.39
N PRO A 281 -0.79 10.59 1.31
CA PRO A 281 -0.60 12.03 1.10
C PRO A 281 0.62 12.34 0.22
N ALA A 282 0.87 11.52 -0.79
CA ALA A 282 1.97 11.67 -1.72
C ALA A 282 1.47 11.40 -3.14
N VAL A 283 1.77 12.30 -4.04
CA VAL A 283 1.48 12.16 -5.48
C VAL A 283 2.60 11.36 -6.12
N ASP A 284 2.25 10.33 -6.85
CA ASP A 284 3.19 9.67 -7.74
C ASP A 284 3.54 10.61 -8.89
N ALA A 285 4.81 10.98 -9.01
CA ALA A 285 5.27 11.96 -9.99
C ALA A 285 5.12 11.51 -11.45
N ALA A 286 5.11 10.21 -11.70
CA ALA A 286 4.99 9.65 -13.04
C ALA A 286 3.53 9.63 -13.52
N SER A 287 2.61 9.24 -12.65
CA SER A 287 1.18 9.15 -12.97
C SER A 287 0.37 10.40 -12.61
N ARG A 288 0.92 11.31 -11.79
CA ARG A 288 0.22 12.46 -11.17
C ARG A 288 -1.07 12.05 -10.46
N ALA A 289 -1.03 10.92 -9.80
CA ALA A 289 -2.16 10.34 -9.11
C ALA A 289 -1.84 10.10 -7.64
N TYR A 290 -2.87 10.19 -6.81
CA TYR A 290 -2.82 9.75 -5.42
C TYR A 290 -3.20 8.28 -5.33
N THR A 291 -2.57 7.56 -4.41
CA THR A 291 -2.98 6.21 -4.08
C THR A 291 -4.06 6.26 -3.00
N VAL A 292 -5.25 5.77 -3.34
CA VAL A 292 -6.38 5.62 -2.43
C VAL A 292 -6.54 4.15 -2.10
N LYS A 293 -6.49 3.81 -0.80
CA LYS A 293 -6.63 2.45 -0.31
C LYS A 293 -8.07 2.20 0.09
N ILE A 294 -8.66 1.20 -0.51
CA ILE A 294 -10.06 0.80 -0.33
C ILE A 294 -10.08 -0.60 0.26
N GLU A 295 -10.62 -0.77 1.45
CA GLU A 295 -10.70 -2.07 2.11
C GLU A 295 -11.74 -2.95 1.43
N LEU A 296 -11.32 -4.16 1.08
CA LEU A 296 -12.18 -5.15 0.46
C LEU A 296 -12.68 -6.14 1.51
N PRO A 297 -13.95 -6.54 1.46
CA PRO A 297 -14.43 -7.61 2.32
C PRO A 297 -13.72 -8.92 1.98
N PRO A 298 -13.62 -9.86 2.92
CA PRO A 298 -13.02 -11.16 2.65
C PRO A 298 -13.83 -11.90 1.58
N LEU A 299 -13.16 -12.24 0.49
CA LEU A 299 -13.74 -12.96 -0.63
C LEU A 299 -12.89 -14.20 -0.93
N PRO A 300 -13.53 -15.34 -1.27
CA PRO A 300 -12.78 -16.50 -1.73
C PRO A 300 -12.06 -16.20 -3.04
N ASN A 301 -10.85 -16.74 -3.17
CA ASN A 301 -9.99 -16.57 -4.35
C ASN A 301 -9.50 -15.15 -4.63
N LEU A 302 -9.65 -14.21 -3.69
CA LEU A 302 -9.05 -12.89 -3.80
C LEU A 302 -7.52 -13.01 -3.63
N ARG A 303 -6.77 -12.42 -4.57
CA ARG A 303 -5.30 -12.49 -4.58
C ARG A 303 -4.70 -11.13 -4.91
N SER A 304 -3.52 -10.87 -4.38
CA SER A 304 -2.73 -9.72 -4.79
C SER A 304 -2.41 -9.75 -6.28
N GLY A 305 -2.38 -8.57 -6.90
CA GLY A 305 -2.16 -8.41 -8.34
C GLY A 305 -3.43 -8.41 -9.18
N MET A 306 -4.59 -8.76 -8.63
CA MET A 306 -5.85 -8.65 -9.37
C MET A 306 -6.18 -7.20 -9.69
N PHE A 307 -6.68 -6.98 -10.91
CA PHE A 307 -7.15 -5.67 -11.35
C PHE A 307 -8.55 -5.39 -10.82
N GLY A 308 -8.78 -4.14 -10.38
CA GLY A 308 -10.08 -3.66 -9.92
C GLY A 308 -10.36 -2.24 -10.38
N ARG A 309 -11.64 -1.90 -10.42
CA ARG A 309 -12.12 -0.53 -10.66
C ARG A 309 -12.94 -0.07 -9.48
N ALA A 310 -12.78 1.19 -9.12
CA ALA A 310 -13.56 1.82 -8.06
C ALA A 310 -14.29 3.04 -8.62
N TRP A 311 -15.58 3.16 -8.30
CA TRP A 311 -16.40 4.31 -8.67
C TRP A 311 -16.62 5.19 -7.44
N PHE A 312 -16.05 6.39 -7.51
CA PHE A 312 -16.18 7.41 -6.48
C PHE A 312 -17.36 8.33 -6.79
N PRO A 313 -18.39 8.41 -5.94
CA PRO A 313 -19.49 9.33 -6.14
C PRO A 313 -19.00 10.78 -5.99
N LEU A 314 -19.23 11.58 -7.03
CA LEU A 314 -18.91 13.02 -7.05
C LEU A 314 -20.12 13.90 -6.77
N GLY A 315 -21.29 13.30 -6.53
CA GLY A 315 -22.56 13.98 -6.35
C GLY A 315 -23.49 13.76 -7.54
N SER A 316 -24.27 14.77 -7.92
CA SER A 316 -25.14 14.74 -9.09
C SER A 316 -24.83 15.90 -10.03
N ARG A 317 -24.99 15.67 -11.33
CA ARG A 317 -24.91 16.71 -12.34
C ARG A 317 -26.21 16.79 -13.13
N LYS A 318 -26.61 18.00 -13.50
CA LYS A 318 -27.76 18.20 -14.35
C LYS A 318 -27.41 17.84 -15.78
N VAL A 319 -28.16 16.93 -16.35
CA VAL A 319 -28.02 16.49 -17.74
C VAL A 319 -29.32 16.69 -18.47
N LEU A 320 -29.26 16.99 -19.76
CA LEU A 320 -30.44 16.94 -20.64
C LEU A 320 -30.64 15.48 -21.03
N ALA A 321 -31.77 14.91 -20.67
CA ALA A 321 -32.10 13.53 -20.97
C ALA A 321 -33.23 13.40 -21.95
N VAL A 322 -33.08 12.48 -22.88
CA VAL A 322 -34.09 12.09 -23.88
C VAL A 322 -34.29 10.57 -23.85
N PRO A 323 -35.49 10.06 -24.18
CA PRO A 323 -35.67 8.63 -24.35
C PRO A 323 -34.70 8.09 -25.41
N ALA A 324 -34.12 6.91 -25.14
CA ALA A 324 -33.22 6.25 -26.10
C ALA A 324 -33.91 5.97 -27.44
N SER A 325 -35.23 5.73 -27.42
CA SER A 325 -36.06 5.53 -28.58
C SER A 325 -36.24 6.78 -29.50
N ALA A 326 -35.90 7.98 -28.98
CA ALA A 326 -35.93 9.20 -29.76
C ALA A 326 -34.68 9.38 -30.65
N VAL A 327 -33.59 8.72 -30.30
CA VAL A 327 -32.31 8.84 -31.01
C VAL A 327 -32.29 7.89 -32.20
N VAL A 328 -32.10 8.46 -33.38
CA VAL A 328 -31.96 7.73 -34.64
C VAL A 328 -30.49 7.71 -35.03
N GLU A 329 -29.95 6.53 -35.23
CA GLU A 329 -28.55 6.33 -35.62
C GLU A 329 -28.43 6.01 -37.09
N HIS A 330 -27.71 6.85 -37.84
CA HIS A 330 -27.39 6.65 -39.25
C HIS A 330 -25.85 6.56 -39.40
N GLY A 331 -25.33 5.37 -39.33
CA GLY A 331 -23.88 5.16 -39.30
C GLY A 331 -23.26 5.75 -38.04
N GLN A 332 -22.42 6.75 -38.21
CA GLN A 332 -21.79 7.46 -37.06
C GLN A 332 -22.55 8.73 -36.64
N LEU A 333 -23.59 9.08 -37.36
CA LEU A 333 -24.39 10.28 -37.08
C LEU A 333 -25.58 9.90 -36.18
N GLN A 334 -25.78 10.69 -35.14
CA GLN A 334 -26.92 10.60 -34.25
C GLN A 334 -27.82 11.81 -34.47
N SER A 335 -29.10 11.58 -34.62
CA SER A 335 -30.07 12.62 -34.83
C SER A 335 -31.36 12.36 -34.06
N VAL A 336 -32.12 13.40 -33.81
CA VAL A 336 -33.47 13.33 -33.24
C VAL A 336 -34.42 14.15 -34.12
N PHE A 337 -35.70 13.84 -34.09
CA PHE A 337 -36.73 14.67 -34.67
C PHE A 337 -37.31 15.60 -33.61
N VAL A 338 -37.01 16.91 -33.71
CA VAL A 338 -37.60 17.94 -32.86
C VAL A 338 -38.94 18.33 -33.45
N VAL A 339 -39.97 18.35 -32.61
CA VAL A 339 -41.35 18.68 -33.01
C VAL A 339 -41.70 20.06 -32.52
N GLU A 340 -41.82 21.01 -33.46
CA GLU A 340 -42.18 22.40 -33.21
C GLU A 340 -43.29 22.83 -34.16
N GLY A 341 -44.36 23.43 -33.66
CA GLY A 341 -45.47 23.92 -34.50
C GLY A 341 -46.15 22.83 -35.34
N GLY A 342 -46.11 21.55 -34.96
CA GLY A 342 -46.67 20.44 -35.74
C GLY A 342 -45.78 19.98 -36.91
N VAL A 343 -44.52 20.38 -36.95
CA VAL A 343 -43.52 19.98 -37.95
C VAL A 343 -42.37 19.28 -37.24
N ALA A 344 -41.92 18.14 -37.77
CA ALA A 344 -40.75 17.42 -37.28
C ALA A 344 -39.53 17.88 -38.09
N SER A 345 -38.52 18.39 -37.43
CA SER A 345 -37.24 18.75 -38.00
C SER A 345 -36.11 17.87 -37.50
N THR A 346 -35.32 17.37 -38.43
CA THR A 346 -34.15 16.54 -38.09
C THR A 346 -33.05 17.42 -37.50
N ARG A 347 -32.57 17.06 -36.33
CA ARG A 347 -31.46 17.76 -35.67
C ARG A 347 -30.37 16.76 -35.27
N LEU A 348 -29.14 17.08 -35.67
CA LEU A 348 -27.99 16.31 -35.25
C LEU A 348 -27.74 16.56 -33.77
N VAL A 349 -27.47 15.47 -33.04
CA VAL A 349 -27.19 15.49 -31.61
C VAL A 349 -25.93 14.72 -31.31
N THR A 350 -25.24 15.14 -30.26
CA THR A 350 -24.19 14.32 -29.65
C THR A 350 -24.74 13.73 -28.38
N THR A 351 -24.71 12.40 -28.27
CA THR A 351 -25.18 11.72 -27.08
C THR A 351 -24.02 11.36 -26.13
N GLY A 352 -24.31 11.30 -24.83
CA GLY A 352 -23.38 10.91 -23.77
C GLY A 352 -23.73 9.57 -23.18
N LYS A 353 -23.70 9.52 -21.83
CA LYS A 353 -24.01 8.30 -21.07
C LYS A 353 -25.48 7.88 -21.26
N ARG A 354 -25.70 6.57 -21.18
CA ARG A 354 -27.05 5.98 -21.13
C ARG A 354 -27.36 5.55 -19.69
N SER A 355 -28.57 5.83 -19.25
CA SER A 355 -29.08 5.39 -17.95
C SER A 355 -30.48 4.85 -18.13
N GLN A 356 -30.68 3.57 -17.86
CA GLN A 356 -31.94 2.85 -18.10
C GLN A 356 -32.45 3.06 -19.56
N ASN A 357 -33.58 3.74 -19.72
CA ASN A 357 -34.19 4.01 -21.03
C ASN A 357 -33.94 5.45 -21.53
N LEU A 358 -33.05 6.19 -20.89
CA LEU A 358 -32.71 7.56 -21.22
C LEU A 358 -31.26 7.68 -21.70
N VAL A 359 -31.04 8.66 -22.56
CA VAL A 359 -29.72 9.02 -23.10
C VAL A 359 -29.47 10.48 -22.83
N GLU A 360 -28.28 10.80 -22.38
CA GLU A 360 -27.82 12.17 -22.20
C GLU A 360 -27.59 12.83 -23.56
N ALA A 361 -28.14 14.02 -23.75
CA ALA A 361 -27.84 14.88 -24.87
C ALA A 361 -26.77 15.89 -24.46
N LEU A 362 -25.55 15.75 -25.03
CA LEU A 362 -24.42 16.66 -24.79
C LEU A 362 -24.53 17.94 -25.61
N SER A 363 -25.10 17.86 -26.82
CA SER A 363 -25.31 18.99 -27.68
C SER A 363 -26.48 18.75 -28.66
N GLY A 364 -27.00 19.83 -29.19
CA GLY A 364 -28.04 19.80 -30.21
C GLY A 364 -29.47 19.94 -29.67
N LEU A 365 -29.69 19.90 -28.38
CA LEU A 365 -31.01 20.05 -27.75
C LEU A 365 -31.01 21.04 -26.61
N SER A 366 -32.18 21.61 -26.35
CA SER A 366 -32.44 22.52 -25.25
C SER A 366 -33.55 21.95 -24.32
N ALA A 367 -33.51 22.32 -23.04
CA ALA A 367 -34.54 21.90 -22.10
C ALA A 367 -35.93 22.45 -22.54
N GLY A 368 -36.94 21.59 -22.46
CA GLY A 368 -38.33 21.94 -22.84
C GLY A 368 -38.66 21.68 -24.32
N GLU A 369 -37.68 21.36 -25.17
CA GLU A 369 -37.97 20.94 -26.55
C GLU A 369 -38.71 19.59 -26.55
N LYS A 370 -39.56 19.39 -27.56
CA LYS A 370 -40.29 18.14 -27.76
C LYS A 370 -39.64 17.34 -28.86
N VAL A 371 -39.36 16.06 -28.58
CA VAL A 371 -38.77 15.15 -29.56
C VAL A 371 -39.71 13.96 -29.81
N ALA A 372 -39.71 13.45 -31.03
CA ALA A 372 -40.48 12.24 -31.35
C ALA A 372 -39.84 11.03 -30.66
N ALA A 373 -40.60 10.31 -29.81
CA ALA A 373 -40.12 9.15 -29.08
C ALA A 373 -41.24 8.08 -28.93
N PRO A 374 -41.19 6.95 -29.63
CA PRO A 374 -40.13 6.57 -30.59
C PRO A 374 -40.17 7.38 -31.89
N ALA A 375 -39.00 7.57 -32.51
CA ALA A 375 -38.91 8.13 -33.84
C ALA A 375 -39.48 7.12 -34.86
N PRO A 376 -40.58 7.42 -35.59
CA PRO A 376 -41.15 6.49 -36.56
C PRO A 376 -40.18 6.21 -37.70
N PRO A 377 -40.08 4.96 -38.17
CA PRO A 377 -39.29 4.63 -39.35
C PRO A 377 -39.81 5.40 -40.57
N GLY A 378 -38.91 6.10 -41.28
CA GLY A 378 -39.26 6.86 -42.49
C GLY A 378 -39.82 8.27 -42.24
N LEU A 379 -39.79 8.78 -41.02
CA LEU A 379 -40.10 10.18 -40.73
C LEU A 379 -39.05 11.08 -41.46
N ALA A 380 -39.53 11.96 -42.35
CA ALA A 380 -38.66 12.83 -43.12
C ALA A 380 -38.51 14.22 -42.45
N ASP A 381 -37.43 14.90 -42.75
CA ASP A 381 -37.24 16.29 -42.34
C ASP A 381 -38.32 17.19 -42.92
N GLY A 382 -38.90 18.05 -42.07
CA GLY A 382 -40.02 18.92 -42.47
C GLY A 382 -41.39 18.26 -42.55
N ALA A 383 -41.53 17.00 -42.14
CA ALA A 383 -42.81 16.29 -42.17
C ALA A 383 -43.80 16.89 -41.15
N ARG A 384 -45.09 17.00 -41.57
CA ARG A 384 -46.16 17.37 -40.65
C ARG A 384 -46.49 16.22 -39.71
N VAL A 385 -46.49 16.49 -38.42
CA VAL A 385 -46.75 15.51 -37.40
C VAL A 385 -47.89 15.93 -36.46
N GLU A 386 -48.70 14.99 -36.07
CA GLU A 386 -49.71 15.15 -35.04
C GLU A 386 -49.12 14.58 -33.73
N ALA A 387 -48.82 15.47 -32.80
CA ALA A 387 -48.26 15.08 -31.50
C ALA A 387 -49.35 14.40 -30.65
N ARG A 388 -49.15 13.14 -30.34
CA ARG A 388 -49.92 12.42 -29.30
C ARG A 388 -49.09 12.37 -28.03
N GLN A 389 -49.73 12.74 -26.92
CA GLN A 389 -49.09 12.61 -25.59
C GLN A 389 -49.16 11.19 -25.08
#